data_1036d6e3c408931dc28ad92b73c702d5
#
_entry.id   1036d6e3c408931dc28ad92b73c702d5
#
_cell.length_a   1.000
_cell.length_b   1.000
_cell.length_c   1.000
_cell.angle_alpha   90.00
_cell.angle_beta   90.00
_cell.angle_gamma   90.00
#
_symmetry.space_group_name_H-M   'P 1'
#
loop_
_entity.id
_entity.type
_entity.pdbx_description
1 polymer ?
#
loop_
_entity_poly.entity_id
_entity_poly.type
_entity_poly.pdbx_seq_one_letter_code
_entity_poly.pdbx_strand_id
1 'polypeptide(L)'
;MPSNAEPMRATILVIDDEPQIRRVVKNALAADARVLEATTGHEGIDVAAAQRPGLIVLDLGLPDIPGVSVCREIRRWSTAPIIVLSARHSDSEKVALLDAGADDYVTKPFSTVEFQARVRAQLRRTRMGESQPSRAPVAIGTLLIDTARRTVSRGGQPIHLTPTEWDLLRAFVKHAGRTLTHPQIFREVWGHAAGDAQSYLRVHIANLRRKIEEDSLRPALIITEPGVGYRFNADP
;
A
#
# COMPACT_ATOMS: atom_id res chain seq x y z
N MET A 1 -3.56 31.73 -26.07
CA MET A 1 -4.37 31.41 -24.88
C MET A 1 -3.70 30.25 -24.19
N PRO A 2 -3.01 30.41 -23.05
CA PRO A 2 -2.50 29.24 -22.29
C PRO A 2 -3.68 28.54 -21.66
N SER A 3 -3.82 27.26 -22.00
CA SER A 3 -4.78 26.35 -21.39
C SER A 3 -4.48 26.23 -19.89
N ASN A 4 -5.36 26.75 -19.06
CA ASN A 4 -5.34 26.62 -17.62
C ASN A 4 -5.77 25.18 -17.28
N ALA A 5 -4.85 24.22 -17.45
CA ALA A 5 -5.06 22.86 -16.97
C ALA A 5 -5.03 22.94 -15.44
N GLU A 6 -6.22 22.95 -14.81
CA GLU A 6 -6.33 22.70 -13.37
C GLU A 6 -5.53 21.44 -13.05
N PRO A 7 -4.70 21.43 -11.99
CA PRO A 7 -3.98 20.24 -11.60
C PRO A 7 -5.02 19.13 -11.35
N MET A 8 -4.93 18.03 -12.11
CA MET A 8 -5.86 16.90 -11.98
C MET A 8 -5.87 16.44 -10.53
N ARG A 9 -6.96 16.76 -9.82
CA ARG A 9 -7.16 16.30 -8.44
C ARG A 9 -7.22 14.78 -8.43
N ALA A 10 -6.56 14.17 -7.47
CA ALA A 10 -6.63 12.72 -7.31
C ALA A 10 -8.07 12.27 -7.12
N THR A 11 -8.47 11.16 -7.76
CA THR A 11 -9.78 10.56 -7.52
C THR A 11 -9.64 9.52 -6.41
N ILE A 12 -10.47 9.61 -5.38
CA ILE A 12 -10.50 8.70 -4.23
C ILE A 12 -11.87 8.06 -4.17
N LEU A 13 -11.94 6.74 -4.07
CA LEU A 13 -13.18 6.00 -3.84
C LEU A 13 -13.33 5.68 -2.36
N VAL A 14 -14.50 5.97 -1.79
CA VAL A 14 -14.86 5.61 -0.41
C VAL A 14 -15.97 4.58 -0.46
N ILE A 15 -15.72 3.41 0.11
CA ILE A 15 -16.66 2.28 0.19
C ILE A 15 -16.99 2.09 1.67
N ASP A 16 -18.15 2.55 2.10
CA ASP A 16 -18.59 2.49 3.50
C ASP A 16 -20.12 2.63 3.51
N ASP A 17 -20.87 1.82 4.24
CA ASP A 17 -22.33 1.88 4.30
C ASP A 17 -22.83 3.01 5.21
N GLU A 18 -22.00 3.47 6.17
CA GLU A 18 -22.32 4.55 7.08
C GLU A 18 -22.24 5.94 6.42
N PRO A 19 -23.39 6.65 6.20
CA PRO A 19 -23.37 7.95 5.54
C PRO A 19 -22.58 9.01 6.34
N GLN A 20 -22.49 8.85 7.66
CA GLN A 20 -21.73 9.76 8.52
C GLN A 20 -20.21 9.63 8.24
N ILE A 21 -19.71 8.42 8.10
CA ILE A 21 -18.29 8.16 7.79
C ILE A 21 -17.95 8.68 6.39
N ARG A 22 -18.76 8.38 5.39
CA ARG A 22 -18.55 8.91 4.02
C ARG A 22 -18.49 10.44 4.03
N ARG A 23 -19.39 11.09 4.79
CA ARG A 23 -19.41 12.56 4.92
C ARG A 23 -18.15 13.11 5.59
N VAL A 24 -17.68 12.46 6.67
CA VAL A 24 -16.43 12.86 7.35
C VAL A 24 -15.24 12.73 6.41
N VAL A 25 -15.11 11.59 5.72
CA VAL A 25 -14.03 11.34 4.78
C VAL A 25 -14.08 12.32 3.60
N LYS A 26 -15.27 12.55 3.03
CA LYS A 26 -15.46 13.51 1.93
C LYS A 26 -15.07 14.93 2.32
N ASN A 27 -15.50 15.40 3.48
CA ASN A 27 -15.15 16.73 3.98
C ASN A 27 -13.64 16.85 4.25
N ALA A 28 -13.04 15.81 4.82
CA ALA A 28 -11.61 15.78 5.08
C ALA A 28 -10.77 15.87 3.78
N LEU A 29 -11.27 15.33 2.66
CA LEU A 29 -10.54 15.25 1.40
C LEU A 29 -10.97 16.27 0.35
N ALA A 30 -11.99 17.10 0.62
CA ALA A 30 -12.61 18.00 -0.35
C ALA A 30 -11.64 19.00 -1.00
N ALA A 31 -10.59 19.43 -0.29
CA ALA A 31 -9.57 20.34 -0.81
C ALA A 31 -8.59 19.64 -1.77
N ASP A 32 -8.30 18.36 -1.52
CA ASP A 32 -7.16 17.66 -2.13
C ASP A 32 -7.57 16.68 -3.24
N ALA A 33 -8.84 16.21 -3.24
CA ALA A 33 -9.28 15.12 -4.11
C ALA A 33 -10.75 15.24 -4.55
N ARG A 34 -11.07 14.56 -5.67
CA ARG A 34 -12.43 14.21 -6.05
C ARG A 34 -12.81 12.91 -5.34
N VAL A 35 -13.88 12.92 -4.56
CA VAL A 35 -14.34 11.75 -3.82
C VAL A 35 -15.53 11.11 -4.55
N LEU A 36 -15.39 9.80 -4.86
CA LEU A 36 -16.46 8.91 -5.29
C LEU A 36 -16.94 8.12 -4.08
N GLU A 37 -18.20 7.77 -4.03
CA GLU A 37 -18.81 7.06 -2.90
C GLU A 37 -19.47 5.76 -3.40
N ALA A 38 -19.37 4.70 -2.60
CA ALA A 38 -20.12 3.46 -2.74
C ALA A 38 -20.61 3.02 -1.36
N THR A 39 -21.77 2.39 -1.32
CA THR A 39 -22.44 2.00 -0.07
C THR A 39 -22.39 0.51 0.20
N THR A 40 -21.96 -0.27 -0.78
CA THR A 40 -21.83 -1.73 -0.71
C THR A 40 -20.51 -2.19 -1.31
N GLY A 41 -20.11 -3.42 -1.00
CA GLY A 41 -18.87 -4.00 -1.51
C GLY A 41 -18.91 -4.21 -3.02
N HIS A 42 -20.01 -4.73 -3.56
CA HIS A 42 -20.18 -4.93 -5.00
C HIS A 42 -20.17 -3.61 -5.76
N GLU A 43 -20.94 -2.61 -5.30
CA GLU A 43 -20.91 -1.27 -5.90
C GLU A 43 -19.48 -0.70 -5.88
N GLY A 44 -18.76 -0.87 -4.77
CA GLY A 44 -17.38 -0.43 -4.62
C GLY A 44 -16.43 -1.06 -5.64
N ILE A 45 -16.55 -2.37 -5.88
CA ILE A 45 -15.77 -3.10 -6.89
C ILE A 45 -16.06 -2.56 -8.29
N ASP A 46 -17.34 -2.38 -8.64
CA ASP A 46 -17.77 -1.90 -9.94
C ASP A 46 -17.27 -0.45 -10.20
N VAL A 47 -17.43 0.43 -9.22
CA VAL A 47 -16.93 1.82 -9.30
C VAL A 47 -15.42 1.84 -9.41
N ALA A 48 -14.71 1.01 -8.64
CA ALA A 48 -13.25 0.92 -8.72
C ALA A 48 -12.77 0.47 -10.10
N ALA A 49 -13.44 -0.53 -10.71
CA ALA A 49 -13.12 -1.01 -12.04
C ALA A 49 -13.38 0.05 -13.13
N ALA A 50 -14.53 0.74 -13.06
CA ALA A 50 -14.94 1.73 -14.04
C ALA A 50 -14.14 3.04 -13.94
N GLN A 51 -13.89 3.53 -12.73
CA GLN A 51 -13.33 4.86 -12.50
C GLN A 51 -11.82 4.86 -12.23
N ARG A 52 -11.22 3.70 -11.94
CA ARG A 52 -9.79 3.53 -11.65
C ARG A 52 -9.25 4.60 -10.67
N PRO A 53 -9.78 4.66 -9.44
CA PRO A 53 -9.37 5.67 -8.48
C PRO A 53 -7.89 5.55 -8.13
N GLY A 54 -7.27 6.69 -7.80
CA GLY A 54 -5.88 6.74 -7.37
C GLY A 54 -5.66 6.28 -5.92
N LEU A 55 -6.74 6.10 -5.14
CA LEU A 55 -6.74 5.56 -3.78
C LEU A 55 -8.15 5.07 -3.43
N ILE A 56 -8.23 4.04 -2.62
CA ILE A 56 -9.49 3.48 -2.12
C ILE A 56 -9.49 3.52 -0.60
N VAL A 57 -10.57 4.02 -0.02
CA VAL A 57 -10.88 3.93 1.42
C VAL A 57 -11.99 2.90 1.56
N LEU A 58 -11.77 1.86 2.36
CA LEU A 58 -12.64 0.68 2.43
C LEU A 58 -13.05 0.39 3.88
N ASP A 59 -14.33 0.36 4.15
CA ASP A 59 -14.85 -0.20 5.39
C ASP A 59 -14.90 -1.74 5.35
N LEU A 60 -14.83 -2.35 6.53
CA LEU A 60 -14.90 -3.81 6.66
C LEU A 60 -16.31 -4.31 6.89
N GLY A 61 -17.15 -3.50 7.52
CA GLY A 61 -18.49 -3.87 7.96
C GLY A 61 -19.57 -3.65 6.91
N LEU A 62 -19.28 -3.93 5.63
CA LEU A 62 -20.22 -3.73 4.53
C LEU A 62 -21.40 -4.71 4.62
N PRO A 63 -22.61 -4.30 4.15
CA PRO A 63 -23.84 -5.07 4.34
C PRO A 63 -23.95 -6.31 3.44
N ASP A 64 -23.22 -6.36 2.32
CA ASP A 64 -23.35 -7.38 1.28
C ASP A 64 -22.24 -8.42 1.30
N ILE A 65 -20.98 -7.98 1.32
CA ILE A 65 -19.82 -8.86 1.37
C ILE A 65 -18.75 -8.32 2.32
N PRO A 66 -17.96 -9.20 2.98
CA PRO A 66 -16.89 -8.75 3.87
C PRO A 66 -15.87 -7.84 3.14
N GLY A 67 -15.48 -6.71 3.77
CA GLY A 67 -14.52 -5.79 3.17
C GLY A 67 -13.17 -6.44 2.83
N VAL A 68 -12.75 -7.50 3.56
CA VAL A 68 -11.57 -8.31 3.20
C VAL A 68 -11.72 -8.95 1.82
N SER A 69 -12.92 -9.39 1.45
CA SER A 69 -13.21 -9.97 0.13
C SER A 69 -13.17 -8.90 -0.95
N VAL A 70 -13.71 -7.70 -0.67
CA VAL A 70 -13.60 -6.53 -1.55
C VAL A 70 -12.13 -6.19 -1.82
N CYS A 71 -11.32 -6.14 -0.77
CA CYS A 71 -9.88 -5.87 -0.87
C CYS A 71 -9.19 -6.89 -1.78
N ARG A 72 -9.41 -8.19 -1.56
CA ARG A 72 -8.82 -9.26 -2.39
C ARG A 72 -9.25 -9.17 -3.84
N GLU A 73 -10.53 -8.91 -4.10
CA GLU A 73 -11.04 -8.83 -5.47
C GLU A 73 -10.42 -7.65 -6.22
N ILE A 74 -10.38 -6.46 -5.61
CA ILE A 74 -9.74 -5.28 -6.21
C ILE A 74 -8.26 -5.52 -6.46
N ARG A 75 -7.54 -6.22 -5.56
CA ARG A 75 -6.11 -6.52 -5.71
C ARG A 75 -5.76 -7.44 -6.85
N ARG A 76 -6.70 -8.19 -7.39
CA ARG A 76 -6.46 -9.06 -8.57
C ARG A 76 -6.13 -8.27 -9.82
N TRP A 77 -6.58 -7.02 -9.91
CA TRP A 77 -6.46 -6.20 -11.11
C TRP A 77 -6.03 -4.74 -10.86
N SER A 78 -5.98 -4.28 -9.61
CA SER A 78 -5.63 -2.89 -9.26
C SER A 78 -4.46 -2.82 -8.28
N THR A 79 -3.53 -1.88 -8.57
CA THR A 79 -2.44 -1.50 -7.67
C THR A 79 -2.73 -0.18 -6.92
N ALA A 80 -3.95 0.37 -7.01
CA ALA A 80 -4.31 1.57 -6.26
C ALA A 80 -4.16 1.33 -4.75
N PRO A 81 -3.59 2.25 -3.96
CA PRO A 81 -3.51 2.10 -2.52
C PRO A 81 -4.89 1.89 -1.89
N ILE A 82 -5.00 0.93 -0.95
CA ILE A 82 -6.21 0.66 -0.17
C ILE A 82 -5.93 0.97 1.29
N ILE A 83 -6.63 1.96 1.84
CA ILE A 83 -6.66 2.28 3.27
C ILE A 83 -7.95 1.70 3.84
N VAL A 84 -7.84 0.81 4.81
CA VAL A 84 -9.00 0.20 5.45
C VAL A 84 -9.42 0.99 6.67
N LEU A 85 -10.72 1.26 6.82
CA LEU A 85 -11.33 1.76 8.05
C LEU A 85 -11.88 0.56 8.85
N SER A 86 -11.54 0.45 10.13
CA SER A 86 -11.96 -0.68 10.95
C SER A 86 -12.36 -0.23 12.36
N ALA A 87 -13.51 -0.72 12.84
CA ALA A 87 -13.90 -0.60 14.25
C ALA A 87 -13.18 -1.61 15.15
N ARG A 88 -12.47 -2.58 14.56
CA ARG A 88 -11.89 -3.72 15.26
C ARG A 88 -10.41 -3.51 15.53
N HIS A 89 -9.96 -3.93 16.71
CA HIS A 89 -8.61 -3.68 17.22
C HIS A 89 -7.75 -4.96 17.32
N SER A 90 -8.28 -6.13 16.92
CA SER A 90 -7.51 -7.38 17.07
C SER A 90 -6.34 -7.45 16.08
N ASP A 91 -5.18 -7.88 16.56
CA ASP A 91 -3.99 -8.01 15.71
C ASP A 91 -4.16 -9.06 14.62
N SER A 92 -4.96 -10.11 14.88
CA SER A 92 -5.28 -11.14 13.89
C SER A 92 -6.06 -10.59 12.68
N GLU A 93 -6.99 -9.67 12.91
CA GLU A 93 -7.75 -9.03 11.83
C GLU A 93 -6.90 -8.05 11.03
N LYS A 94 -6.03 -7.28 11.69
CA LYS A 94 -5.05 -6.43 11.01
C LYS A 94 -4.15 -7.25 10.09
N VAL A 95 -3.65 -8.39 10.58
CA VAL A 95 -2.84 -9.32 9.78
C VAL A 95 -3.62 -9.82 8.56
N ALA A 96 -4.85 -10.28 8.76
CA ALA A 96 -5.70 -10.79 7.68
C ALA A 96 -5.98 -9.74 6.59
N LEU A 97 -6.12 -8.47 6.99
CA LEU A 97 -6.31 -7.34 6.07
C LEU A 97 -5.08 -7.03 5.23
N LEU A 98 -3.93 -7.00 5.88
CA LEU A 98 -2.67 -6.76 5.18
C LEU A 98 -2.33 -7.93 4.26
N ASP A 99 -2.64 -9.16 4.68
CA ASP A 99 -2.54 -10.36 3.83
C ASP A 99 -3.51 -10.34 2.64
N ALA A 100 -4.65 -9.67 2.78
CA ALA A 100 -5.59 -9.44 1.69
C ALA A 100 -5.10 -8.35 0.71
N GLY A 101 -4.00 -7.66 1.03
CA GLY A 101 -3.38 -6.65 0.17
C GLY A 101 -3.74 -5.22 0.52
N ALA A 102 -4.29 -4.93 1.71
CA ALA A 102 -4.42 -3.55 2.19
C ALA A 102 -3.04 -2.91 2.39
N ASP A 103 -2.92 -1.63 2.08
CA ASP A 103 -1.67 -0.87 2.21
C ASP A 103 -1.55 -0.16 3.56
N ASP A 104 -2.69 0.17 4.16
CA ASP A 104 -2.76 0.83 5.46
C ASP A 104 -4.13 0.53 6.11
N TYR A 105 -4.23 0.73 7.43
CA TYR A 105 -5.50 0.69 8.14
C TYR A 105 -5.60 1.85 9.13
N VAL A 106 -6.83 2.28 9.38
CA VAL A 106 -7.16 3.32 10.34
C VAL A 106 -8.30 2.82 11.23
N THR A 107 -8.11 2.90 12.54
CA THR A 107 -9.12 2.44 13.50
C THR A 107 -10.17 3.51 13.73
N LYS A 108 -11.46 3.11 13.71
CA LYS A 108 -12.59 3.96 14.09
C LYS A 108 -12.74 3.98 15.64
N PRO A 109 -12.94 5.15 16.28
CA PRO A 109 -12.97 6.49 15.71
C PRO A 109 -11.56 7.01 15.39
N PHE A 110 -11.41 7.78 14.31
CA PHE A 110 -10.13 8.29 13.84
C PHE A 110 -10.07 9.82 13.84
N SER A 111 -8.85 10.33 13.99
CA SER A 111 -8.56 11.74 13.78
C SER A 111 -8.57 12.07 12.29
N THR A 112 -9.31 13.10 11.87
CA THR A 112 -9.28 13.57 10.47
C THR A 112 -7.89 14.02 10.04
N VAL A 113 -7.09 14.59 10.94
CA VAL A 113 -5.72 15.01 10.67
C VAL A 113 -4.81 13.80 10.40
N GLU A 114 -4.93 12.75 11.21
CA GLU A 114 -4.19 11.51 11.00
C GLU A 114 -4.59 10.83 9.68
N PHE A 115 -5.90 10.70 9.45
CA PHE A 115 -6.44 10.14 8.23
C PHE A 115 -5.94 10.88 6.98
N GLN A 116 -6.02 12.21 6.96
CA GLN A 116 -5.49 13.03 5.86
C GLN A 116 -3.99 12.83 5.66
N ALA A 117 -3.20 12.73 6.73
CA ALA A 117 -1.76 12.49 6.64
C ALA A 117 -1.46 11.14 5.97
N ARG A 118 -2.22 10.08 6.31
CA ARG A 118 -2.10 8.76 5.70
C ARG A 118 -2.50 8.77 4.23
N VAL A 119 -3.62 9.40 3.87
CA VAL A 119 -4.06 9.56 2.49
C VAL A 119 -3.00 10.31 1.66
N ARG A 120 -2.49 11.44 2.15
CA ARG A 120 -1.42 12.18 1.46
C ARG A 120 -0.16 11.35 1.29
N ALA A 121 0.21 10.55 2.29
CA ALA A 121 1.37 9.65 2.20
C ALA A 121 1.18 8.63 1.07
N GLN A 122 0.01 8.00 0.97
CA GLN A 122 -0.29 7.02 -0.08
C GLN A 122 -0.32 7.67 -1.48
N LEU A 123 -0.99 8.82 -1.64
CA LEU A 123 -1.05 9.52 -2.92
C LEU A 123 0.32 10.04 -3.40
N ARG A 124 1.17 10.51 -2.46
CA ARG A 124 2.53 10.94 -2.79
C ARG A 124 3.36 9.79 -3.37
N ARG A 125 3.22 8.58 -2.83
CA ARG A 125 3.92 7.39 -3.30
C ARG A 125 3.59 7.07 -4.76
N THR A 126 2.32 7.19 -5.12
CA THR A 126 1.87 6.94 -6.50
C THR A 126 2.51 7.94 -7.48
N ARG A 127 2.66 9.20 -7.07
CA ARG A 127 3.25 10.27 -7.90
C ARG A 127 4.79 10.22 -7.95
N MET A 128 5.47 9.87 -6.85
CA MET A 128 6.95 9.84 -6.80
C MET A 128 7.56 8.69 -7.60
N GLY A 129 6.76 7.73 -8.06
CA GLY A 129 7.21 6.69 -8.99
C GLY A 129 7.65 7.19 -10.35
N GLU A 130 7.31 8.44 -10.72
CA GLU A 130 7.56 9.01 -12.04
C GLU A 130 8.86 9.84 -12.15
N SER A 131 9.58 10.10 -11.05
CA SER A 131 10.62 11.15 -11.04
C SER A 131 11.96 10.77 -10.41
N GLN A 132 12.37 9.49 -10.43
CA GLN A 132 13.71 9.13 -9.93
C GLN A 132 14.71 8.90 -11.06
N PRO A 133 16.00 9.34 -10.89
CA PRO A 133 17.04 9.08 -11.89
C PRO A 133 17.18 7.57 -12.08
N SER A 134 17.21 7.17 -13.34
CA SER A 134 17.34 5.79 -13.80
C SER A 134 18.57 5.12 -13.19
N ARG A 135 18.37 4.32 -12.14
CA ARG A 135 19.35 3.29 -11.79
C ARG A 135 19.14 2.10 -12.74
N ALA A 136 20.24 1.49 -13.15
CA ALA A 136 20.15 0.24 -13.91
C ALA A 136 19.31 -0.79 -13.12
N PRO A 137 18.53 -1.64 -13.80
CA PRO A 137 17.82 -2.72 -13.15
C PRO A 137 18.77 -3.61 -12.34
N VAL A 138 18.32 -4.03 -11.16
CA VAL A 138 19.08 -4.96 -10.30
C VAL A 138 18.66 -6.38 -10.66
N ALA A 139 19.63 -7.19 -11.08
CA ALA A 139 19.43 -8.61 -11.38
C ALA A 139 20.03 -9.46 -10.25
N ILE A 140 19.24 -10.38 -9.69
CA ILE A 140 19.65 -11.32 -8.65
C ILE A 140 19.15 -12.70 -9.07
N GLY A 141 20.06 -13.53 -9.60
CA GLY A 141 19.66 -14.79 -10.21
C GLY A 141 18.63 -14.56 -11.33
N THR A 142 17.45 -15.14 -11.21
CA THR A 142 16.33 -14.96 -12.15
C THR A 142 15.42 -13.78 -11.83
N LEU A 143 15.61 -13.13 -10.67
CA LEU A 143 14.84 -11.96 -10.25
C LEU A 143 15.40 -10.69 -10.87
N LEU A 144 14.57 -9.91 -11.55
CA LEU A 144 14.90 -8.62 -12.12
C LEU A 144 14.04 -7.53 -11.48
N ILE A 145 14.68 -6.52 -10.88
CA ILE A 145 14.02 -5.39 -10.22
C ILE A 145 14.38 -4.11 -10.97
N ASP A 146 13.40 -3.52 -11.67
CA ASP A 146 13.54 -2.22 -12.33
C ASP A 146 12.85 -1.15 -11.51
N THR A 147 13.65 -0.39 -10.76
CA THR A 147 13.13 0.66 -9.89
C THR A 147 12.62 1.87 -10.66
N ALA A 148 13.12 2.11 -11.88
CA ALA A 148 12.69 3.21 -12.72
C ALA A 148 11.32 2.94 -13.36
N ARG A 149 11.09 1.69 -13.82
CA ARG A 149 9.81 1.26 -14.40
C ARG A 149 8.81 0.74 -13.37
N ARG A 150 9.22 0.61 -12.11
CA ARG A 150 8.42 -0.03 -11.04
C ARG A 150 7.97 -1.44 -11.41
N THR A 151 8.86 -2.23 -11.99
CA THR A 151 8.57 -3.60 -12.39
C THR A 151 9.48 -4.58 -11.69
N VAL A 152 8.92 -5.73 -11.34
CA VAL A 152 9.65 -6.89 -10.82
C VAL A 152 9.24 -8.10 -11.62
N SER A 153 10.20 -8.91 -12.02
CA SER A 153 9.93 -10.15 -12.74
C SER A 153 10.88 -11.24 -12.28
N ARG A 154 10.47 -12.49 -12.41
CA ARG A 154 11.31 -13.67 -12.20
C ARG A 154 11.24 -14.57 -13.42
N GLY A 155 12.39 -14.90 -14.02
CA GLY A 155 12.43 -15.69 -15.24
C GLY A 155 11.59 -15.09 -16.37
N GLY A 156 11.50 -13.75 -16.44
CA GLY A 156 10.65 -13.03 -17.40
C GLY A 156 9.17 -12.94 -17.04
N GLN A 157 8.71 -13.63 -16.01
CA GLN A 157 7.32 -13.54 -15.55
C GLN A 157 7.14 -12.37 -14.58
N PRO A 158 6.17 -11.48 -14.80
CA PRO A 158 5.95 -10.33 -13.95
C PRO A 158 5.44 -10.73 -12.55
N ILE A 159 5.96 -10.04 -11.51
CA ILE A 159 5.52 -10.18 -10.13
C ILE A 159 4.74 -8.94 -9.74
N HIS A 160 3.47 -9.12 -9.36
CA HIS A 160 2.62 -8.03 -8.89
C HIS A 160 2.88 -7.71 -7.42
N LEU A 161 3.36 -6.49 -7.15
CA LEU A 161 3.53 -5.94 -5.81
C LEU A 161 2.44 -4.91 -5.52
N THR A 162 1.95 -4.88 -4.27
CA THR A 162 1.16 -3.76 -3.78
C THR A 162 2.03 -2.50 -3.65
N PRO A 163 1.45 -1.30 -3.57
CA PRO A 163 2.23 -0.08 -3.36
C PRO A 163 3.18 -0.14 -2.17
N THR A 164 2.73 -0.69 -1.03
CA THR A 164 3.57 -0.81 0.16
C THR A 164 4.69 -1.85 0.00
N GLU A 165 4.41 -2.99 -0.61
CA GLU A 165 5.44 -3.99 -0.92
C GLU A 165 6.50 -3.43 -1.89
N TRP A 166 6.05 -2.63 -2.88
CA TRP A 166 6.96 -1.95 -3.78
C TRP A 166 7.87 -0.96 -3.06
N ASP A 167 7.31 -0.12 -2.17
CA ASP A 167 8.09 0.87 -1.44
C ASP A 167 9.09 0.22 -0.46
N LEU A 168 8.72 -0.90 0.15
CA LEU A 168 9.62 -1.73 0.94
C LEU A 168 10.77 -2.25 0.09
N LEU A 169 10.47 -2.86 -1.07
CA LEU A 169 11.49 -3.38 -1.97
C LEU A 169 12.42 -2.26 -2.45
N ARG A 170 11.87 -1.12 -2.83
CA ARG A 170 12.64 0.05 -3.24
C ARG A 170 13.57 0.55 -2.12
N ALA A 171 13.08 0.63 -0.88
CA ALA A 171 13.89 1.01 0.27
C ALA A 171 15.04 0.02 0.49
N PHE A 172 14.78 -1.28 0.38
CA PHE A 172 15.78 -2.32 0.51
C PHE A 172 16.85 -2.25 -0.60
N VAL A 173 16.43 -2.14 -1.85
CA VAL A 173 17.37 -2.01 -2.99
C VAL A 173 18.23 -0.75 -2.88
N LYS A 174 17.64 0.37 -2.45
CA LYS A 174 18.36 1.63 -2.22
C LYS A 174 19.47 1.48 -1.18
N HIS A 175 19.25 0.67 -0.16
CA HIS A 175 20.16 0.43 0.96
C HIS A 175 20.73 -0.99 0.99
N ALA A 176 20.86 -1.62 -0.19
CA ALA A 176 21.36 -3.00 -0.31
C ALA A 176 22.67 -3.22 0.49
N GLY A 177 22.79 -4.36 1.15
CA GLY A 177 23.89 -4.72 2.01
C GLY A 177 23.88 -4.09 3.42
N ARG A 178 23.03 -3.08 3.68
CA ARG A 178 22.94 -2.40 4.97
C ARG A 178 21.73 -2.88 5.76
N THR A 179 21.90 -3.06 7.07
CA THR A 179 20.78 -3.32 7.96
C THR A 179 19.99 -2.04 8.18
N LEU A 180 18.70 -2.09 7.88
CA LEU A 180 17.74 -1.04 8.20
C LEU A 180 16.98 -1.41 9.46
N THR A 181 16.95 -0.51 10.44
CA THR A 181 16.15 -0.72 11.66
C THR A 181 14.66 -0.59 11.37
N HIS A 182 13.80 -1.19 12.21
CA HIS A 182 12.34 -1.08 12.09
C HIS A 182 11.89 0.40 11.97
N PRO A 183 12.35 1.35 12.80
CA PRO A 183 11.98 2.75 12.65
C PRO A 183 12.47 3.39 11.33
N GLN A 184 13.65 3.00 10.84
CA GLN A 184 14.16 3.51 9.56
C GLN A 184 13.30 3.06 8.39
N ILE A 185 12.98 1.76 8.33
CA ILE A 185 12.09 1.22 7.30
C ILE A 185 10.72 1.88 7.38
N PHE A 186 10.16 1.99 8.58
CA PHE A 186 8.85 2.60 8.79
C PHE A 186 8.83 4.06 8.32
N ARG A 187 9.85 4.84 8.64
CA ARG A 187 9.98 6.23 8.20
C ARG A 187 10.12 6.35 6.68
N GLU A 188 10.91 5.48 6.06
CA GLU A 188 11.14 5.47 4.60
C GLU A 188 9.84 5.14 3.86
N VAL A 189 9.05 4.20 4.37
CA VAL A 189 7.85 3.68 3.71
C VAL A 189 6.60 4.44 4.12
N TRP A 190 6.38 4.75 5.39
CA TRP A 190 5.15 5.41 5.87
C TRP A 190 5.33 6.87 6.31
N GLY A 191 6.56 7.38 6.35
CA GLY A 191 6.87 8.73 6.82
C GLY A 191 6.74 8.84 8.34
N HIS A 192 6.14 9.93 8.82
CA HIS A 192 6.00 10.20 10.26
C HIS A 192 4.69 9.68 10.87
N ALA A 193 3.98 8.77 10.21
CA ALA A 193 2.76 8.20 10.76
C ALA A 193 3.07 7.36 12.01
N ALA A 194 2.47 7.71 13.13
CA ALA A 194 2.56 6.95 14.37
C ALA A 194 1.67 5.69 14.29
N GLY A 195 2.14 4.58 14.84
CA GLY A 195 1.39 3.33 14.93
C GLY A 195 2.28 2.21 15.48
N ASP A 196 1.73 1.03 15.73
CA ASP A 196 2.49 -0.18 16.08
C ASP A 196 3.28 -0.65 14.86
N ALA A 197 4.43 0.02 14.66
CA ALA A 197 5.25 -0.11 13.47
C ALA A 197 5.80 -1.53 13.27
N GLN A 198 6.01 -2.28 14.34
CA GLN A 198 6.74 -3.54 14.27
C GLN A 198 5.87 -4.71 13.77
N SER A 199 4.68 -4.86 14.32
CA SER A 199 3.71 -5.90 13.88
C SER A 199 3.31 -5.68 12.43
N TYR A 200 3.08 -4.44 12.07
CA TYR A 200 2.71 -3.97 10.75
C TYR A 200 3.77 -4.31 9.69
N LEU A 201 5.02 -3.94 9.99
CA LEU A 201 6.15 -4.21 9.10
C LEU A 201 6.37 -5.70 8.87
N ARG A 202 6.22 -6.54 9.91
CA ARG A 202 6.41 -8.00 9.78
C ARG A 202 5.48 -8.63 8.75
N VAL A 203 4.22 -8.20 8.71
CA VAL A 203 3.24 -8.74 7.75
C VAL A 203 3.60 -8.38 6.32
N HIS A 204 3.91 -7.11 6.07
CA HIS A 204 4.32 -6.68 4.74
C HIS A 204 5.63 -7.32 4.27
N ILE A 205 6.59 -7.53 5.20
CA ILE A 205 7.82 -8.27 4.88
C ILE A 205 7.51 -9.72 4.53
N ALA A 206 6.63 -10.39 5.28
CA ALA A 206 6.23 -11.76 4.98
C ALA A 206 5.54 -11.86 3.60
N ASN A 207 4.67 -10.89 3.28
CA ASN A 207 3.99 -10.81 1.98
C ASN A 207 4.97 -10.57 0.85
N LEU A 208 5.89 -9.64 1.03
CA LEU A 208 6.93 -9.36 0.03
C LEU A 208 7.82 -10.60 -0.18
N ARG A 209 8.27 -11.29 0.88
CA ARG A 209 9.05 -12.53 0.79
C ARG A 209 8.33 -13.59 -0.02
N ARG A 210 7.04 -13.84 0.23
CA ARG A 210 6.24 -14.81 -0.54
C ARG A 210 6.26 -14.55 -2.04
N LYS A 211 6.51 -13.33 -2.47
CA LYS A 211 6.52 -12.93 -3.88
C LYS A 211 7.91 -12.94 -4.49
N ILE A 212 8.93 -12.51 -3.74
CA ILE A 212 10.27 -12.31 -4.30
C ILE A 212 11.34 -13.30 -3.84
N GLU A 213 11.11 -14.10 -2.80
CA GLU A 213 12.03 -15.16 -2.41
C GLU A 213 11.75 -16.45 -3.20
N GLU A 214 12.73 -17.32 -3.33
CA GLU A 214 12.52 -18.69 -3.85
C GLU A 214 11.84 -19.57 -2.79
N ASP A 215 12.33 -19.44 -1.55
CA ASP A 215 11.73 -20.06 -0.38
C ASP A 215 11.48 -19.00 0.71
N SER A 216 10.22 -18.62 0.91
CA SER A 216 9.85 -17.59 1.88
C SER A 216 10.10 -17.99 3.34
N LEU A 217 10.25 -19.29 3.62
CA LEU A 217 10.60 -19.83 4.95
C LEU A 217 12.11 -19.77 5.21
N ARG A 218 12.92 -19.74 4.15
CA ARG A 218 14.37 -19.60 4.19
C ARG A 218 14.81 -18.41 3.32
N PRO A 219 14.48 -17.19 3.75
CA PRO A 219 14.69 -16.01 2.92
C PRO A 219 16.19 -15.73 2.73
N ALA A 220 16.59 -15.58 1.48
CA ALA A 220 17.96 -15.27 1.07
C ALA A 220 18.15 -13.78 0.69
N LEU A 221 17.09 -13.13 0.22
CA LEU A 221 17.12 -11.72 -0.21
C LEU A 221 16.85 -10.77 0.95
N ILE A 222 15.77 -10.98 1.72
CA ILE A 222 15.42 -10.13 2.87
C ILE A 222 15.75 -10.88 4.15
N ILE A 223 16.92 -10.61 4.71
CA ILE A 223 17.40 -11.25 5.93
C ILE A 223 16.85 -10.54 7.16
N THR A 224 16.37 -11.30 8.15
CA THR A 224 15.99 -10.72 9.46
C THR A 224 17.24 -10.57 10.32
N GLU A 225 17.46 -9.39 10.86
CA GLU A 225 18.46 -9.11 11.90
C GLU A 225 17.72 -9.02 13.25
N PRO A 226 17.80 -10.06 14.09
CA PRO A 226 16.97 -10.16 15.28
C PRO A 226 17.11 -8.96 16.22
N GLY A 227 15.97 -8.39 16.65
CA GLY A 227 15.95 -7.22 17.53
C GLY A 227 16.30 -5.88 16.86
N VAL A 228 16.80 -5.88 15.63
CA VAL A 228 17.28 -4.69 14.91
C VAL A 228 16.37 -4.31 13.77
N GLY A 229 16.16 -5.21 12.79
CA GLY A 229 15.42 -4.91 11.58
C GLY A 229 15.66 -5.92 10.47
N TYR A 230 15.88 -5.42 9.26
CA TYR A 230 16.04 -6.24 8.07
C TYR A 230 17.19 -5.73 7.19
N ARG A 231 17.83 -6.64 6.47
CA ARG A 231 18.89 -6.36 5.51
C ARG A 231 18.55 -7.01 4.17
N PHE A 232 18.73 -6.26 3.10
CA PHE A 232 18.60 -6.78 1.74
C PHE A 232 19.96 -7.28 1.23
N ASN A 233 20.01 -8.56 0.88
CA ASN A 233 21.17 -9.19 0.31
C ASN A 233 21.01 -9.20 -1.22
N ALA A 234 21.86 -8.46 -1.92
CA ALA A 234 21.85 -8.41 -3.38
C ALA A 234 22.71 -9.53 -4.02
N ASP A 235 23.53 -10.20 -3.23
CA ASP A 235 24.38 -11.34 -3.62
C ASP A 235 24.08 -12.53 -2.68
N PRO A 236 22.91 -13.21 -2.83
CA PRO A 236 22.45 -14.29 -1.96
C PRO A 236 23.22 -15.60 -2.16
#